data_28e614d5d0d46e5bd914fecaf38344be
#
_entry.id   28e614d5d0d46e5bd914fecaf38344be
#
_cell.length_a   1.000
_cell.length_b   1.000
_cell.length_c   1.000
_cell.angle_alpha   90.00
_cell.angle_beta   90.00
_cell.angle_gamma   90.00
#
_symmetry.space_group_name_H-M   'P 1'
#
loop_
_entity.id
_entity.type
_entity.pdbx_description
1 polymer ?
#
loop_
_entity_poly.entity_id
_entity_poly.type
_entity_poly.pdbx_seq_one_letter_code
_entity_poly.pdbx_strand_id
1 'polypeptide(L)'
;TVNELDGLTKFKEITNTTHTIELYSHTGATVQGYNEIKLRIKNNANNQYIKNAEVTWMPIMHMAMMNHSCPKSTVEKISIDGTLYEGYIMFQMAQNTTEYWDLKIDYTIDNVDYTMTSVIDVPASAKRTVNTFTGSDGVKYLVAYVDPHHPKVAVNDLVVGVWKMQDMMTFPVVDGYTVKIDPRMPSMGNHSSPNNVNATQLTAGNLYKGKLSLTMTGYWKINLQLAKPDGTILKGEEITETVTSSSIYFEIEF
;
A
#
# COMPACT_ATOMS: atom_id res chain seq x y z
N THR A 1 -29.70 9.60 -5.13
CA THR A 1 -28.51 9.38 -5.97
C THR A 1 -27.31 9.23 -5.04
N VAL A 2 -26.67 8.07 -5.05
CA VAL A 2 -25.44 7.82 -4.27
C VAL A 2 -24.33 8.67 -4.89
N ASN A 3 -23.66 9.50 -4.08
CA ASN A 3 -22.50 10.24 -4.53
C ASN A 3 -21.27 9.30 -4.51
N GLU A 4 -20.82 8.88 -5.69
CA GLU A 4 -19.64 8.00 -5.82
C GLU A 4 -18.36 8.60 -5.25
N LEU A 5 -18.26 9.93 -5.16
CA LEU A 5 -17.07 10.63 -4.67
C LEU A 5 -17.11 10.94 -3.16
N ASP A 6 -18.11 10.44 -2.45
CA ASP A 6 -18.24 10.68 -1.02
C ASP A 6 -16.99 10.17 -0.26
N GLY A 7 -16.41 11.02 0.58
CA GLY A 7 -15.20 10.74 1.31
C GLY A 7 -13.90 10.72 0.47
N LEU A 8 -13.96 11.10 -0.80
CA LEU A 8 -12.81 11.13 -1.71
C LEU A 8 -12.42 12.56 -2.06
N THR A 9 -11.12 12.78 -2.20
CA THR A 9 -10.55 14.05 -2.66
C THR A 9 -9.68 13.80 -3.88
N LYS A 10 -9.91 14.59 -4.93
CA LYS A 10 -9.10 14.55 -6.14
C LYS A 10 -7.71 15.11 -5.85
N PHE A 11 -6.67 14.38 -6.24
CA PHE A 11 -5.29 14.82 -6.07
C PHE A 11 -4.53 15.02 -7.38
N LYS A 12 -5.05 14.53 -8.49
CA LYS A 12 -4.40 14.64 -9.80
C LYS A 12 -5.40 14.57 -10.93
N GLU A 13 -5.17 15.36 -11.99
CA GLU A 13 -5.78 15.21 -13.30
C GLU A 13 -4.69 14.97 -14.33
N ILE A 14 -4.92 14.03 -15.23
CA ILE A 14 -4.03 13.72 -16.36
C ILE A 14 -4.87 13.79 -17.61
N THR A 15 -4.45 14.60 -18.58
CA THR A 15 -5.23 14.88 -19.79
C THR A 15 -4.42 14.56 -21.05
N ASN A 16 -5.04 13.88 -22.00
CA ASN A 16 -4.61 13.83 -23.38
C ASN A 16 -5.62 14.53 -24.29
N THR A 17 -5.51 14.38 -25.60
CA THR A 17 -6.43 15.05 -26.54
C THR A 17 -7.87 14.56 -26.44
N THR A 18 -8.11 13.35 -25.98
CA THR A 18 -9.42 12.69 -25.99
C THR A 18 -10.06 12.56 -24.62
N HIS A 19 -9.26 12.35 -23.56
CA HIS A 19 -9.75 12.03 -22.22
C HIS A 19 -9.02 12.79 -21.12
N THR A 20 -9.67 12.89 -19.98
CA THR A 20 -9.08 13.32 -18.71
C THR A 20 -9.28 12.22 -17.68
N ILE A 21 -8.20 11.76 -17.07
CA ILE A 21 -8.25 10.84 -15.93
C ILE A 21 -8.13 11.65 -14.64
N GLU A 22 -9.10 11.47 -13.75
CA GLU A 22 -9.13 12.08 -12.43
C GLU A 22 -8.76 11.01 -11.40
N LEU A 23 -7.75 11.30 -10.57
CA LEU A 23 -7.29 10.41 -9.51
C LEU A 23 -7.72 10.93 -8.14
N TYR A 24 -8.27 10.02 -7.33
CA TYR A 24 -8.83 10.29 -6.01
C TYR A 24 -8.21 9.40 -4.95
N SER A 25 -8.14 9.92 -3.73
CA SER A 25 -7.86 9.15 -2.52
C SER A 25 -8.66 9.71 -1.35
N HIS A 26 -8.72 8.99 -0.22
CA HIS A 26 -9.38 9.47 0.99
C HIS A 26 -8.68 10.70 1.58
N THR A 27 -7.35 10.79 1.45
CA THR A 27 -6.56 11.89 2.00
C THR A 27 -6.37 13.05 1.02
N GLY A 28 -6.61 12.85 -0.26
CA GLY A 28 -6.30 13.82 -1.32
C GLY A 28 -4.81 13.90 -1.65
N ALA A 29 -4.04 12.84 -1.33
CA ALA A 29 -2.61 12.76 -1.61
C ALA A 29 -2.16 11.31 -1.72
N THR A 30 -1.00 11.10 -2.32
CA THR A 30 -0.23 9.86 -2.25
C THR A 30 1.01 10.07 -1.39
N VAL A 31 1.48 9.02 -0.74
CA VAL A 31 2.61 9.03 0.18
C VAL A 31 3.36 7.70 0.09
N GLN A 32 4.61 7.67 0.50
CA GLN A 32 5.34 6.42 0.68
C GLN A 32 4.51 5.42 1.50
N GLY A 33 4.39 4.18 1.02
CA GLY A 33 3.59 3.13 1.61
C GLY A 33 2.40 2.75 0.73
N TYR A 34 1.41 2.14 1.35
CA TYR A 34 0.21 1.66 0.68
C TYR A 34 -0.79 2.80 0.42
N ASN A 35 -1.25 2.91 -0.83
CA ASN A 35 -2.24 3.90 -1.25
C ASN A 35 -3.37 3.21 -1.99
N GLU A 36 -4.60 3.37 -1.51
CA GLU A 36 -5.79 3.03 -2.26
C GLU A 36 -6.14 4.21 -3.17
N ILE A 37 -6.20 3.96 -4.46
CA ILE A 37 -6.43 5.00 -5.47
C ILE A 37 -7.69 4.65 -6.26
N LYS A 38 -8.57 5.65 -6.41
CA LYS A 38 -9.74 5.56 -7.27
C LYS A 38 -9.56 6.52 -8.44
N LEU A 39 -10.07 6.13 -9.58
CA LEU A 39 -9.99 6.95 -10.78
C LEU A 39 -11.28 6.89 -11.58
N ARG A 40 -11.51 7.92 -12.36
CA ARG A 40 -12.54 7.94 -13.40
C ARG A 40 -12.01 8.61 -14.65
N ILE A 41 -12.56 8.24 -15.78
CA ILE A 41 -12.14 8.67 -17.12
C ILE A 41 -13.25 9.49 -17.74
N LYS A 42 -12.96 10.74 -18.04
CA LYS A 42 -13.89 11.67 -18.68
C LYS A 42 -13.57 11.83 -20.16
N ASN A 43 -14.55 11.71 -21.02
CA ASN A 43 -14.44 12.07 -22.43
C ASN A 43 -14.43 13.58 -22.57
N ASN A 44 -13.37 14.18 -23.14
CA ASN A 44 -13.23 15.63 -23.24
C ASN A 44 -14.22 16.29 -24.20
N ALA A 45 -14.76 15.53 -25.17
CA ALA A 45 -15.68 16.07 -26.17
C ALA A 45 -17.09 16.32 -25.60
N ASN A 46 -17.55 15.47 -24.68
CA ASN A 46 -18.92 15.52 -24.16
C ASN A 46 -19.02 15.59 -22.63
N ASN A 47 -17.88 15.57 -21.92
CA ASN A 47 -17.76 15.56 -20.46
C ASN A 47 -18.44 14.37 -19.77
N GLN A 48 -18.72 13.29 -20.50
CA GLN A 48 -19.28 12.07 -19.96
C GLN A 48 -18.18 11.17 -19.37
N TYR A 49 -18.48 10.50 -18.26
CA TYR A 49 -17.56 9.54 -17.64
C TYR A 49 -17.74 8.16 -18.24
N ILE A 50 -16.61 7.49 -18.53
CA ILE A 50 -16.56 6.18 -19.18
C ILE A 50 -16.81 5.08 -18.14
N LYS A 51 -17.79 4.22 -18.38
CA LYS A 51 -18.17 3.15 -17.46
C LYS A 51 -17.59 1.76 -17.82
N ASN A 52 -17.08 1.60 -19.02
CA ASN A 52 -16.72 0.29 -19.59
C ASN A 52 -15.29 0.25 -20.14
N ALA A 53 -14.36 0.94 -19.51
CA ALA A 53 -12.95 0.83 -19.88
C ALA A 53 -12.28 -0.36 -19.20
N GLU A 54 -11.32 -0.96 -19.89
CA GLU A 54 -10.31 -1.83 -19.28
C GLU A 54 -9.11 -0.96 -18.95
N VAL A 55 -8.67 -0.96 -17.68
CA VAL A 55 -7.63 -0.07 -17.19
C VAL A 55 -6.51 -0.88 -16.56
N THR A 56 -5.27 -0.56 -16.93
CA THR A 56 -4.06 -1.07 -16.28
C THR A 56 -3.13 0.09 -15.95
N TRP A 57 -2.27 -0.09 -14.97
CA TRP A 57 -1.28 0.92 -14.61
C TRP A 57 0.09 0.34 -14.32
N MET A 58 1.10 1.18 -14.46
CA MET A 58 2.48 0.85 -14.17
C MET A 58 3.16 2.06 -13.51
N PRO A 59 3.32 2.05 -12.20
CA PRO A 59 4.17 3.02 -11.50
C PRO A 59 5.65 2.72 -11.78
N ILE A 60 6.43 3.74 -12.07
CA ILE A 60 7.88 3.63 -12.32
C ILE A 60 8.61 4.66 -11.47
N MET A 61 9.57 4.17 -10.68
CA MET A 61 10.56 5.01 -10.00
C MET A 61 11.75 5.23 -10.92
N HIS A 62 11.99 6.49 -11.27
CA HIS A 62 13.13 6.90 -12.05
C HIS A 62 14.28 7.26 -11.14
N MET A 63 15.35 6.46 -11.19
CA MET A 63 16.58 6.64 -10.42
C MET A 63 17.75 6.94 -11.35
N ALA A 64 18.86 7.43 -10.80
CA ALA A 64 20.02 7.83 -11.58
C ALA A 64 20.61 6.68 -12.43
N MET A 65 20.62 5.45 -11.90
CA MET A 65 21.27 4.30 -12.54
C MET A 65 20.31 3.21 -13.01
N MET A 66 19.04 3.27 -12.59
CA MET A 66 18.05 2.22 -12.88
C MET A 66 16.63 2.73 -12.69
N ASN A 67 15.69 2.03 -13.28
CA ASN A 67 14.26 2.22 -13.03
C ASN A 67 13.70 0.96 -12.41
N HIS A 68 12.71 1.10 -11.53
CA HIS A 68 11.98 -0.02 -10.98
C HIS A 68 10.51 0.34 -10.74
N SER A 69 9.67 -0.67 -10.59
CA SER A 69 8.28 -0.52 -10.19
C SER A 69 8.12 -0.79 -8.69
N CYS A 70 6.90 -1.07 -8.27
CA CYS A 70 6.50 -1.38 -6.90
C CYS A 70 5.30 -2.34 -6.90
N PRO A 71 4.94 -2.89 -5.73
CA PRO A 71 3.70 -3.64 -5.59
C PRO A 71 2.49 -2.83 -5.97
N LYS A 72 1.59 -3.45 -6.72
CA LYS A 72 0.33 -2.84 -7.17
C LYS A 72 -0.73 -3.91 -7.39
N SER A 73 -1.99 -3.52 -7.27
CA SER A 73 -3.10 -4.36 -7.69
C SER A 73 -3.44 -4.14 -9.16
N THR A 74 -4.31 -4.99 -9.71
CA THR A 74 -5.09 -4.66 -10.89
C THR A 74 -6.01 -3.49 -10.61
N VAL A 75 -6.53 -2.86 -11.66
CA VAL A 75 -7.53 -1.81 -11.57
C VAL A 75 -8.88 -2.38 -11.98
N GLU A 76 -9.87 -2.31 -11.10
CA GLU A 76 -11.17 -2.91 -11.28
C GLU A 76 -12.29 -1.88 -11.09
N LYS A 77 -13.42 -2.11 -11.76
CA LYS A 77 -14.64 -1.33 -11.52
C LYS A 77 -15.16 -1.56 -10.10
N ILE A 78 -15.54 -0.49 -9.41
CA ILE A 78 -16.15 -0.59 -8.08
C ILE A 78 -17.58 -1.14 -8.18
N SER A 79 -18.33 -0.69 -9.19
CA SER A 79 -19.69 -1.17 -9.46
C SER A 79 -19.99 -1.15 -10.96
N ILE A 80 -20.92 -1.98 -11.40
CA ILE A 80 -21.26 -2.12 -12.82
C ILE A 80 -21.75 -0.79 -13.42
N ASP A 81 -22.61 -0.09 -12.70
CA ASP A 81 -23.27 1.13 -13.20
C ASP A 81 -22.51 2.42 -12.85
N GLY A 82 -21.44 2.31 -12.05
CA GLY A 82 -20.66 3.45 -11.61
C GLY A 82 -19.60 3.90 -12.61
N THR A 83 -18.92 4.98 -12.27
CA THR A 83 -17.86 5.58 -13.07
C THR A 83 -16.46 5.38 -12.48
N LEU A 84 -16.37 4.87 -11.24
CA LEU A 84 -15.11 4.71 -10.54
C LEU A 84 -14.47 3.35 -10.76
N TYR A 85 -13.17 3.39 -10.93
CA TYR A 85 -12.26 2.23 -10.94
C TYR A 85 -11.33 2.36 -9.74
N GLU A 86 -10.88 1.24 -9.18
CA GLU A 86 -10.00 1.25 -8.02
C GLU A 86 -8.88 0.22 -8.10
N GLY A 87 -7.82 0.51 -7.39
CA GLY A 87 -6.72 -0.38 -7.12
C GLY A 87 -5.83 0.21 -6.03
N TYR A 88 -4.77 -0.51 -5.68
CA TYR A 88 -3.76 0.01 -4.77
C TYR A 88 -2.39 0.07 -5.45
N ILE A 89 -1.57 0.99 -4.96
CA ILE A 89 -0.14 1.06 -5.26
C ILE A 89 0.60 1.20 -3.92
N MET A 90 1.58 0.34 -3.70
CA MET A 90 2.45 0.42 -2.54
C MET A 90 3.81 0.97 -2.98
N PHE A 91 3.99 2.28 -2.80
CA PHE A 91 5.27 2.94 -3.08
C PHE A 91 6.26 2.59 -1.97
N GLN A 92 7.22 1.70 -2.24
CA GLN A 92 8.16 1.25 -1.21
C GLN A 92 9.19 2.31 -0.83
N MET A 93 9.39 3.32 -1.64
CA MET A 93 10.30 4.42 -1.34
C MET A 93 9.70 5.75 -1.77
N ALA A 94 10.11 6.81 -1.07
CA ALA A 94 9.71 8.17 -1.38
C ALA A 94 10.55 8.75 -2.52
N GLN A 95 10.03 9.79 -3.15
CA GLN A 95 10.79 10.66 -4.05
C GLN A 95 11.86 11.45 -3.28
N ASN A 96 12.84 11.96 -4.02
CA ASN A 96 13.80 12.94 -3.53
C ASN A 96 14.02 14.05 -4.59
N THR A 97 15.06 14.86 -4.47
CA THR A 97 15.28 15.99 -5.38
C THR A 97 15.59 15.57 -6.83
N THR A 98 16.05 14.36 -7.07
CA THR A 98 16.48 13.85 -8.39
C THR A 98 15.75 12.61 -8.84
N GLU A 99 15.15 11.86 -7.92
CA GLU A 99 14.47 10.60 -8.18
C GLU A 99 12.97 10.75 -7.94
N TYR A 100 12.15 10.26 -8.86
CA TYR A 100 10.72 10.52 -8.87
C TYR A 100 9.93 9.34 -9.40
N TRP A 101 8.66 9.29 -9.03
CA TRP A 101 7.68 8.35 -9.55
C TRP A 101 6.90 8.95 -10.71
N ASP A 102 6.69 8.18 -11.76
CA ASP A 102 5.60 8.43 -12.68
C ASP A 102 4.59 7.29 -12.67
N LEU A 103 3.41 7.56 -13.19
CA LEU A 103 2.33 6.60 -13.33
C LEU A 103 1.90 6.59 -14.79
N LYS A 104 2.13 5.46 -15.46
CA LYS A 104 1.59 5.17 -16.78
C LYS A 104 0.24 4.47 -16.61
N ILE A 105 -0.79 4.99 -17.25
CA ILE A 105 -2.13 4.40 -17.25
C ILE A 105 -2.46 4.07 -18.70
N ASP A 106 -2.69 2.77 -18.96
CA ASP A 106 -3.18 2.26 -20.24
C ASP A 106 -4.66 1.93 -20.07
N TYR A 107 -5.48 2.30 -21.05
CA TYR A 107 -6.90 2.01 -21.01
C TYR A 107 -7.46 1.73 -22.40
N THR A 108 -8.44 0.83 -22.44
CA THR A 108 -9.10 0.40 -23.69
C THR A 108 -10.58 0.71 -23.58
N ILE A 109 -11.12 1.41 -24.57
CA ILE A 109 -12.54 1.76 -24.70
C ILE A 109 -13.01 1.33 -26.10
N ASP A 110 -14.01 0.48 -26.17
CA ASP A 110 -14.58 -0.02 -27.45
C ASP A 110 -13.49 -0.54 -28.40
N ASN A 111 -12.55 -1.33 -27.87
CA ASN A 111 -11.41 -1.90 -28.58
C ASN A 111 -10.39 -0.88 -29.13
N VAL A 112 -10.40 0.34 -28.63
CA VAL A 112 -9.39 1.37 -28.94
C VAL A 112 -8.51 1.58 -27.73
N ASP A 113 -7.19 1.50 -27.94
CA ASP A 113 -6.19 1.64 -26.88
C ASP A 113 -5.71 3.07 -26.74
N TYR A 114 -5.58 3.50 -25.49
CA TYR A 114 -5.09 4.83 -25.11
C TYR A 114 -4.05 4.69 -24.00
N THR A 115 -3.21 5.70 -23.86
CA THR A 115 -2.21 5.76 -22.80
C THR A 115 -2.05 7.19 -22.29
N MET A 116 -1.75 7.31 -21.00
CA MET A 116 -1.33 8.55 -20.34
C MET A 116 -0.22 8.26 -19.36
N THR A 117 0.69 9.21 -19.18
CA THR A 117 1.74 9.13 -18.17
C THR A 117 1.90 10.49 -17.49
N SER A 118 2.03 10.50 -16.19
CA SER A 118 2.29 11.71 -15.42
C SER A 118 3.14 11.42 -14.19
N VAL A 119 3.93 12.41 -13.79
CA VAL A 119 4.64 12.38 -12.50
C VAL A 119 3.63 12.40 -11.37
N ILE A 120 3.88 11.56 -10.36
CA ILE A 120 3.07 11.46 -9.15
C ILE A 120 3.92 11.93 -7.97
N ASP A 121 3.33 12.75 -7.10
CA ASP A 121 3.97 13.22 -5.88
C ASP A 121 3.91 12.14 -4.80
N VAL A 122 5.09 11.63 -4.38
CA VAL A 122 5.20 10.57 -3.36
C VAL A 122 6.22 11.00 -2.31
N PRO A 123 5.81 11.88 -1.38
CA PRO A 123 6.69 12.28 -0.27
C PRO A 123 6.90 11.14 0.71
N ALA A 124 7.94 11.28 1.54
CA ALA A 124 8.21 10.33 2.61
C ALA A 124 7.08 10.32 3.65
N SER A 125 6.78 9.15 4.18
CA SER A 125 5.90 9.01 5.34
C SER A 125 6.61 9.51 6.60
N ALA A 126 5.87 10.21 7.47
CA ALA A 126 6.40 10.67 8.76
C ALA A 126 6.71 9.51 9.72
N LYS A 127 6.00 8.39 9.58
CA LYS A 127 6.17 7.16 10.36
C LYS A 127 6.58 6.03 9.43
N ARG A 128 7.27 5.02 9.97
CA ARG A 128 7.69 3.84 9.21
C ARG A 128 6.50 2.92 8.95
N THR A 129 6.05 2.87 7.70
CA THR A 129 4.91 2.05 7.25
C THR A 129 5.33 0.97 6.25
N VAL A 130 6.59 0.96 5.84
CA VAL A 130 7.14 0.00 4.87
C VAL A 130 8.46 -0.54 5.37
N ASN A 131 8.64 -1.85 5.24
CA ASN A 131 9.93 -2.51 5.41
C ASN A 131 10.29 -3.25 4.13
N THR A 132 11.47 -2.96 3.58
CA THR A 132 12.06 -3.70 2.48
C THR A 132 13.33 -4.35 2.97
N PHE A 133 13.46 -5.66 2.81
CA PHE A 133 14.58 -6.42 3.35
C PHE A 133 14.84 -7.69 2.55
N THR A 134 16.03 -8.24 2.70
CA THR A 134 16.36 -9.57 2.20
C THR A 134 16.15 -10.57 3.34
N GLY A 135 15.32 -11.57 3.10
CA GLY A 135 15.07 -12.66 4.04
C GLY A 135 16.27 -13.60 4.16
N SER A 136 16.24 -14.47 5.17
CA SER A 136 17.27 -15.51 5.35
C SER A 136 17.34 -16.51 4.20
N ASP A 137 16.32 -16.57 3.37
CA ASP A 137 16.26 -17.37 2.14
C ASP A 137 16.85 -16.64 0.90
N GLY A 138 17.37 -15.42 1.08
CA GLY A 138 17.96 -14.62 0.00
C GLY A 138 16.94 -13.89 -0.88
N VAL A 139 15.66 -14.02 -0.60
CA VAL A 139 14.58 -13.33 -1.34
C VAL A 139 14.36 -11.94 -0.77
N LYS A 140 14.12 -10.97 -1.63
CA LYS A 140 13.79 -9.60 -1.22
C LYS A 140 12.29 -9.47 -1.02
N TYR A 141 11.89 -9.10 0.20
CA TYR A 141 10.51 -8.93 0.64
C TYR A 141 10.17 -7.47 0.94
N LEU A 142 8.89 -7.17 0.80
CA LEU A 142 8.30 -5.88 1.16
C LEU A 142 7.08 -6.15 2.04
N VAL A 143 7.04 -5.51 3.21
CA VAL A 143 5.94 -5.63 4.16
C VAL A 143 5.44 -4.23 4.46
N ALA A 144 4.15 -3.98 4.28
CA ALA A 144 3.57 -2.65 4.44
C ALA A 144 2.34 -2.66 5.36
N TYR A 145 2.23 -1.61 6.16
CA TYR A 145 1.05 -1.29 6.96
C TYR A 145 -0.05 -0.75 6.04
N VAL A 146 -1.26 -1.31 6.15
CA VAL A 146 -2.42 -0.90 5.36
C VAL A 146 -3.50 -0.27 6.23
N ASP A 147 -3.95 -0.95 7.25
CA ASP A 147 -4.96 -0.50 8.21
C ASP A 147 -4.59 -0.92 9.64
N PRO A 148 -5.04 -0.18 10.66
CA PRO A 148 -6.01 0.92 10.68
C PRO A 148 -5.42 2.27 10.28
N HIS A 149 -6.13 3.05 9.45
CA HIS A 149 -5.78 4.45 9.15
C HIS A 149 -6.05 5.37 10.34
N HIS A 150 -7.06 5.03 11.14
CA HIS A 150 -7.47 5.76 12.34
C HIS A 150 -7.45 4.82 13.56
N PRO A 151 -6.25 4.55 14.11
CA PRO A 151 -6.13 3.68 15.27
C PRO A 151 -6.95 4.19 16.46
N LYS A 152 -7.47 3.27 17.25
CA LYS A 152 -8.24 3.55 18.47
C LYS A 152 -7.65 2.79 19.65
N VAL A 153 -7.92 3.29 20.86
CA VAL A 153 -7.66 2.55 22.10
C VAL A 153 -8.66 1.40 22.17
N ALA A 154 -8.33 0.31 21.52
CA ALA A 154 -9.14 -0.90 21.35
C ALA A 154 -8.33 -1.99 20.66
N VAL A 155 -8.94 -3.14 20.46
CA VAL A 155 -8.45 -4.14 19.49
C VAL A 155 -8.90 -3.71 18.10
N ASN A 156 -7.94 -3.26 17.29
CA ASN A 156 -8.18 -2.78 15.92
C ASN A 156 -8.04 -3.93 14.92
N ASP A 157 -8.81 -3.87 13.83
CA ASP A 157 -8.55 -4.72 12.69
C ASP A 157 -7.26 -4.26 12.01
N LEU A 158 -6.30 -5.18 11.89
CA LEU A 158 -5.01 -4.94 11.25
C LEU A 158 -5.03 -5.50 9.83
N VAL A 159 -4.56 -4.71 8.87
CA VAL A 159 -4.31 -5.17 7.51
C VAL A 159 -2.86 -4.85 7.13
N VAL A 160 -2.18 -5.84 6.59
CA VAL A 160 -0.77 -5.78 6.19
C VAL A 160 -0.63 -6.39 4.79
N GLY A 161 0.20 -5.80 3.95
CA GLY A 161 0.58 -6.38 2.67
C GLY A 161 1.95 -7.03 2.74
N VAL A 162 2.12 -8.15 2.03
CA VAL A 162 3.39 -8.87 1.90
C VAL A 162 3.63 -9.19 0.43
N TRP A 163 4.74 -8.72 -0.09
CA TRP A 163 5.16 -8.95 -1.48
C TRP A 163 6.63 -9.36 -1.52
N LYS A 164 7.03 -9.92 -2.64
CA LYS A 164 8.44 -10.15 -2.96
C LYS A 164 8.82 -9.44 -4.25
N MET A 165 10.09 -9.07 -4.37
CA MET A 165 10.64 -8.59 -5.63
C MET A 165 11.04 -9.82 -6.46
N GLN A 166 10.27 -10.14 -7.50
CA GLN A 166 10.62 -11.17 -8.47
C GLN A 166 11.67 -10.66 -9.44
N ASP A 167 11.49 -9.43 -9.90
CA ASP A 167 12.44 -8.63 -10.68
C ASP A 167 12.17 -7.15 -10.43
N MET A 168 12.87 -6.26 -11.13
CA MET A 168 12.75 -4.80 -10.95
C MET A 168 11.34 -4.26 -11.26
N MET A 169 10.55 -4.99 -12.01
CA MET A 169 9.24 -4.55 -12.49
C MET A 169 8.08 -5.38 -11.92
N THR A 170 8.36 -6.50 -11.25
CA THR A 170 7.34 -7.49 -10.86
C THR A 170 7.42 -7.79 -9.36
N PHE A 171 6.32 -7.51 -8.67
CA PHE A 171 6.23 -7.61 -7.20
C PHE A 171 4.97 -8.39 -6.79
N PRO A 172 4.95 -9.72 -6.97
CA PRO A 172 3.78 -10.53 -6.62
C PRO A 172 3.54 -10.57 -5.12
N VAL A 173 2.28 -10.75 -4.76
CA VAL A 173 1.87 -11.08 -3.38
C VAL A 173 2.50 -12.41 -2.98
N VAL A 174 2.98 -12.48 -1.76
CA VAL A 174 3.46 -13.71 -1.13
C VAL A 174 2.31 -14.40 -0.43
N ASP A 175 2.13 -15.70 -0.64
CA ASP A 175 0.99 -16.45 -0.13
C ASP A 175 1.33 -17.36 1.05
N GLY A 176 0.43 -17.40 2.02
CA GLY A 176 0.45 -18.38 3.11
C GLY A 176 1.47 -18.13 4.22
N TYR A 177 2.12 -16.95 4.24
CA TYR A 177 3.07 -16.58 5.30
C TYR A 177 2.32 -16.08 6.54
N THR A 178 3.06 -15.73 7.58
CA THR A 178 2.55 -15.07 8.77
C THR A 178 3.39 -13.83 9.06
N VAL A 179 2.73 -12.71 9.31
CA VAL A 179 3.37 -11.53 9.87
C VAL A 179 3.09 -11.53 11.37
N LYS A 180 4.08 -11.90 12.16
CA LYS A 180 3.99 -11.85 13.62
C LYS A 180 4.12 -10.40 14.07
N ILE A 181 3.30 -10.01 15.03
CA ILE A 181 3.29 -8.66 15.57
C ILE A 181 3.53 -8.66 17.08
N ASP A 182 4.27 -7.66 17.55
CA ASP A 182 4.49 -7.39 18.97
C ASP A 182 4.50 -5.87 19.18
N PRO A 183 3.33 -5.25 19.43
CA PRO A 183 3.24 -3.83 19.68
C PRO A 183 3.85 -3.46 21.04
N ARG A 184 4.71 -2.46 21.04
CA ARG A 184 5.38 -1.96 22.25
C ARG A 184 5.34 -0.44 22.32
N MET A 185 5.28 0.09 23.53
CA MET A 185 5.45 1.52 23.80
C MET A 185 6.84 1.77 24.41
N PRO A 186 7.84 2.20 23.61
CA PRO A 186 9.22 2.37 24.10
C PRO A 186 9.33 3.37 25.25
N SER A 187 8.54 4.44 25.23
CA SER A 187 8.55 5.49 26.27
C SER A 187 7.86 5.08 27.57
N MET A 188 7.16 3.94 27.59
CA MET A 188 6.40 3.43 28.73
C MET A 188 6.95 2.07 29.17
N GLY A 189 8.28 1.97 29.34
CA GLY A 189 8.92 0.73 29.78
C GLY A 189 8.84 -0.40 28.76
N ASN A 190 8.63 -0.09 27.50
CA ASN A 190 8.50 -1.07 26.43
C ASN A 190 7.41 -2.11 26.67
N HIS A 191 6.34 -1.74 27.41
CA HIS A 191 5.26 -2.67 27.69
C HIS A 191 4.48 -3.02 26.41
N SER A 192 3.94 -4.23 26.40
CA SER A 192 3.11 -4.76 25.32
C SER A 192 1.63 -4.55 25.60
N SER A 193 0.81 -4.90 24.65
CA SER A 193 -0.65 -4.99 24.78
C SER A 193 -1.11 -6.44 24.67
N PRO A 194 -2.21 -6.81 25.36
CA PRO A 194 -2.81 -8.14 25.24
C PRO A 194 -3.72 -8.22 23.99
N ASN A 195 -4.09 -9.45 23.62
CA ASN A 195 -5.13 -9.73 22.60
C ASN A 195 -4.75 -9.33 21.16
N ASN A 196 -3.46 -9.34 20.85
CA ASN A 196 -3.00 -9.23 19.46
C ASN A 196 -3.19 -10.56 18.73
N VAL A 197 -3.46 -10.50 17.44
CA VAL A 197 -3.50 -11.66 16.54
C VAL A 197 -2.57 -11.38 15.36
N ASN A 198 -1.64 -12.29 15.12
CA ASN A 198 -0.72 -12.20 14.00
C ASN A 198 -1.49 -12.11 12.66
N ALA A 199 -0.94 -11.36 11.71
CA ALA A 199 -1.57 -11.22 10.42
C ALA A 199 -1.33 -12.46 9.56
N THR A 200 -2.41 -13.01 9.03
CA THR A 200 -2.43 -14.16 8.12
C THR A 200 -3.32 -13.86 6.92
N GLN A 201 -3.19 -14.66 5.89
CA GLN A 201 -3.90 -14.49 4.64
C GLN A 201 -5.05 -15.50 4.56
N LEU A 202 -6.28 -15.01 4.38
CA LEU A 202 -7.45 -15.87 4.24
C LEU A 202 -7.55 -16.50 2.85
N THR A 203 -7.12 -15.77 1.84
CA THR A 203 -7.20 -16.18 0.44
C THR A 203 -5.91 -15.79 -0.27
N ALA A 204 -5.35 -16.69 -1.07
CA ALA A 204 -4.17 -16.43 -1.87
C ALA A 204 -4.36 -15.17 -2.74
N GLY A 205 -3.30 -14.37 -2.88
CA GLY A 205 -3.30 -13.13 -3.63
C GLY A 205 -3.80 -11.90 -2.86
N ASN A 206 -4.41 -12.08 -1.69
CA ASN A 206 -4.98 -11.00 -0.90
C ASN A 206 -4.00 -10.44 0.16
N LEU A 207 -4.40 -9.32 0.75
CA LEU A 207 -3.73 -8.74 1.91
C LEU A 207 -3.89 -9.63 3.15
N TYR A 208 -3.03 -9.44 4.13
CA TYR A 208 -2.99 -10.18 5.40
C TYR A 208 -3.81 -9.45 6.46
N LYS A 209 -4.49 -10.19 7.31
CA LYS A 209 -5.35 -9.65 8.38
C LYS A 209 -4.99 -10.23 9.74
N GLY A 210 -5.00 -9.36 10.73
CA GLY A 210 -4.77 -9.69 12.13
C GLY A 210 -5.53 -8.75 13.06
N LYS A 211 -5.13 -8.73 14.33
CA LYS A 211 -5.69 -7.82 15.34
C LYS A 211 -4.56 -7.10 16.04
N LEU A 212 -4.67 -5.77 16.08
CA LEU A 212 -3.73 -4.86 16.72
C LEU A 212 -4.39 -4.25 17.95
N SER A 213 -3.97 -4.69 19.13
CA SER A 213 -4.46 -4.17 20.40
C SER A 213 -3.63 -2.97 20.83
N LEU A 214 -4.29 -1.85 21.05
CA LEU A 214 -3.68 -0.61 21.53
C LEU A 214 -4.40 -0.21 22.81
N THR A 215 -3.67 -0.10 23.91
CA THR A 215 -4.23 0.10 25.25
C THR A 215 -4.24 1.55 25.68
N MET A 216 -3.53 2.42 24.98
CA MET A 216 -3.49 3.85 25.24
C MET A 216 -3.04 4.61 24.00
N THR A 217 -3.31 5.90 23.97
CA THR A 217 -2.79 6.83 22.95
C THR A 217 -1.29 7.06 23.13
N GLY A 218 -0.62 7.48 22.07
CA GLY A 218 0.80 7.79 22.05
C GLY A 218 1.53 7.05 20.94
N TYR A 219 2.85 7.00 21.06
CA TYR A 219 3.73 6.35 20.10
C TYR A 219 3.85 4.86 20.38
N TRP A 220 3.58 4.04 19.35
CA TRP A 220 3.74 2.60 19.36
C TRP A 220 4.69 2.15 18.27
N LYS A 221 5.59 1.24 18.63
CA LYS A 221 6.38 0.47 17.68
C LYS A 221 5.77 -0.92 17.57
N ILE A 222 5.28 -1.25 16.38
CA ILE A 222 4.72 -2.57 16.09
C ILE A 222 5.86 -3.43 15.55
N ASN A 223 6.51 -4.19 16.42
CA ASN A 223 7.62 -5.07 16.05
C ASN A 223 7.10 -6.25 15.23
N LEU A 224 7.83 -6.61 14.20
CA LEU A 224 7.43 -7.62 13.22
C LEU A 224 8.44 -8.76 13.13
N GLN A 225 7.92 -9.93 12.77
CA GLN A 225 8.70 -11.04 12.22
C GLN A 225 7.93 -11.58 11.02
N LEU A 226 8.62 -11.84 9.91
CA LEU A 226 8.03 -12.52 8.76
C LEU A 226 8.38 -14.01 8.84
N ALA A 227 7.37 -14.85 8.88
CA ALA A 227 7.49 -16.31 8.96
C ALA A 227 6.92 -17.01 7.73
N LYS A 228 7.62 -18.02 7.24
CA LYS A 228 7.15 -18.93 6.20
C LYS A 228 6.04 -19.86 6.74
N PRO A 229 5.33 -20.57 5.85
CA PRO A 229 4.32 -21.54 6.28
C PRO A 229 4.85 -22.63 7.22
N ASP A 230 6.13 -23.02 7.09
CA ASP A 230 6.78 -24.00 7.98
C ASP A 230 7.25 -23.42 9.33
N GLY A 231 7.02 -22.13 9.56
CA GLY A 231 7.43 -21.43 10.78
C GLY A 231 8.83 -20.80 10.74
N THR A 232 9.58 -21.00 9.68
CA THR A 232 10.93 -20.39 9.53
C THR A 232 10.82 -18.87 9.52
N ILE A 233 11.56 -18.20 10.42
CA ILE A 233 11.64 -16.74 10.47
C ILE A 233 12.62 -16.26 9.38
N LEU A 234 12.10 -15.46 8.47
CA LEU A 234 12.87 -14.87 7.38
C LEU A 234 13.53 -13.55 7.77
N LYS A 235 12.90 -12.79 8.65
CA LYS A 235 13.40 -11.51 9.15
C LYS A 235 12.65 -11.12 10.42
N GLY A 236 13.31 -10.33 11.26
CA GLY A 236 12.75 -9.83 12.49
C GLY A 236 13.13 -10.67 13.70
N GLU A 237 13.06 -10.07 14.86
CA GLU A 237 13.48 -10.65 16.14
C GLU A 237 12.31 -10.64 17.14
N GLU A 238 12.26 -11.67 17.95
CA GLU A 238 11.35 -11.70 19.10
C GLU A 238 11.78 -10.67 20.15
N ILE A 239 10.84 -9.95 20.71
CA ILE A 239 11.10 -8.98 21.77
C ILE A 239 11.27 -9.71 23.09
N THR A 240 12.37 -9.42 23.76
CA THR A 240 12.76 -9.97 25.07
C THR A 240 13.22 -8.83 25.97
N GLU A 241 13.67 -9.16 27.18
CA GLU A 241 14.25 -8.14 28.07
C GLU A 241 15.51 -7.49 27.49
N THR A 242 16.27 -8.22 26.66
CA THR A 242 17.53 -7.74 26.06
C THR A 242 17.36 -7.28 24.62
N VAL A 243 16.37 -7.79 23.90
CA VAL A 243 16.02 -7.37 22.52
C VAL A 243 14.76 -6.53 22.59
N THR A 244 14.91 -5.22 22.64
CA THR A 244 13.82 -4.27 22.85
C THR A 244 13.11 -3.82 21.59
N SER A 245 13.68 -4.10 20.42
CA SER A 245 13.12 -3.73 19.12
C SER A 245 13.53 -4.77 18.06
N SER A 246 12.60 -5.08 17.15
CA SER A 246 12.90 -5.87 15.96
C SER A 246 13.56 -5.02 14.88
N SER A 247 14.32 -5.66 13.98
CA SER A 247 14.89 -5.01 12.80
C SER A 247 13.84 -4.55 11.80
N ILE A 248 12.65 -5.16 11.83
CA ILE A 248 11.50 -4.73 11.02
C ILE A 248 10.33 -4.35 11.95
N TYR A 249 9.68 -3.24 11.65
CA TYR A 249 8.59 -2.71 12.48
C TYR A 249 7.78 -1.67 11.73
N PHE A 250 6.57 -1.43 12.21
CA PHE A 250 5.77 -0.25 11.87
C PHE A 250 5.75 0.73 13.03
N GLU A 251 5.54 1.99 12.73
CA GLU A 251 5.35 3.04 13.72
C GLU A 251 3.96 3.66 13.55
N ILE A 252 3.27 3.84 14.66
CA ILE A 252 2.02 4.60 14.73
C ILE A 252 2.06 5.55 15.92
N GLU A 253 1.33 6.64 15.81
CA GLU A 253 1.14 7.62 16.89
C GLU A 253 -0.24 8.26 16.75
N PHE A 254 -1.00 8.31 17.83
CA PHE A 254 -2.37 8.80 17.79
C PHE A 254 -2.86 9.34 19.13
#